data_002faabe3dec937a7c556c2c5978bee1
#
_entry.id   002faabe3dec937a7c556c2c5978bee1
#
_cell.length_a   1.000
_cell.length_b   1.000
_cell.length_c   1.000
_cell.angle_alpha   90.00
_cell.angle_beta   90.00
_cell.angle_gamma   90.00
#
_symmetry.space_group_name_H-M   'P 1'
#
loop_
_entity.id
_entity.type
_entity.pdbx_description
1 polymer ?
#
loop_
_entity_poly.entity_id
_entity_poly.type
_entity_poly.pdbx_seq_one_letter_code
_entity_poly.pdbx_strand_id
1 'polypeptide(L)'
;VNVVILNTLIRLLALILLQAALDISSQRSFWTYIQTFGNLSHGLSRQHFNSRTSELLPVVNAIRRGITRDYAHYSSIGIIDSFPIPLCVKVRNFRAKIFGGIADIGYNATKKMPFYGFKAHMLVSADGVVLNYEVTPASVSDVTAAPELLAQCSEPVVLADVGYVGKPLQRVAARDGICFWTPYRSNMKGAKQHNDRKLKAIRRTIESRFAVLTQQYSVENNLGRSLAGFQLRLEVAILVYNLGFFDFITN
;
A
#
# COMPACT_ATOMS: atom_id res chain seq x y z
N VAL A 1 -0.84 -31.50 -8.39
CA VAL A 1 -1.84 -30.39 -8.40
C VAL A 1 -2.75 -30.62 -9.59
N ASN A 2 -4.08 -30.63 -9.36
CA ASN A 2 -5.06 -30.87 -10.42
C ASN A 2 -5.04 -29.68 -11.40
N VAL A 3 -4.78 -29.93 -12.67
CA VAL A 3 -4.68 -28.90 -13.74
C VAL A 3 -5.91 -28.00 -13.78
N VAL A 4 -7.09 -28.54 -13.50
CA VAL A 4 -8.36 -27.77 -13.47
C VAL A 4 -8.34 -26.75 -12.33
N ILE A 5 -7.84 -27.12 -11.15
CA ILE A 5 -7.73 -26.21 -10.01
C ILE A 5 -6.73 -25.08 -10.31
N LEU A 6 -5.58 -25.41 -10.89
CA LEU A 6 -4.56 -24.44 -11.26
C LEU A 6 -5.08 -23.44 -12.29
N ASN A 7 -5.76 -23.90 -13.34
CA ASN A 7 -6.36 -23.03 -14.36
C ASN A 7 -7.43 -22.10 -13.77
N THR A 8 -8.23 -22.58 -12.84
CA THR A 8 -9.22 -21.75 -12.14
C THR A 8 -8.55 -20.67 -11.29
N LEU A 9 -7.49 -21.03 -10.57
CA LEU A 9 -6.70 -20.10 -9.74
C LEU A 9 -6.06 -18.99 -10.58
N ILE A 10 -5.37 -19.36 -11.66
CA ILE A 10 -4.74 -18.40 -12.60
C ILE A 10 -5.78 -17.45 -13.16
N ARG A 11 -6.94 -17.97 -13.55
CA ARG A 11 -8.03 -17.15 -14.08
C ARG A 11 -8.58 -16.16 -13.07
N LEU A 12 -8.82 -16.60 -11.83
CA LEU A 12 -9.28 -15.73 -10.76
C LEU A 12 -8.25 -14.64 -10.48
N LEU A 13 -6.96 -15.00 -10.42
CA LEU A 13 -5.86 -14.04 -10.26
C LEU A 13 -5.84 -13.02 -11.41
N ALA A 14 -5.91 -13.45 -12.66
CA ALA A 14 -5.95 -12.56 -13.81
C ALA A 14 -7.15 -11.59 -13.75
N LEU A 15 -8.31 -12.06 -13.32
CA LEU A 15 -9.50 -11.22 -13.20
C LEU A 15 -9.39 -10.16 -12.10
N ILE A 16 -8.81 -10.48 -10.94
CA ILE A 16 -8.64 -9.46 -9.88
C ILE A 16 -7.56 -8.44 -10.25
N LEU A 17 -6.50 -8.86 -10.93
CA LEU A 17 -5.49 -7.93 -11.46
C LEU A 17 -6.09 -7.01 -12.52
N LEU A 18 -6.89 -7.56 -13.44
CA LEU A 18 -7.62 -6.78 -14.45
C LEU A 18 -8.60 -5.79 -13.80
N GLN A 19 -9.33 -6.20 -12.76
CA GLN A 19 -10.22 -5.30 -12.03
C GLN A 19 -9.49 -4.10 -11.46
N ALA A 20 -8.30 -4.32 -10.86
CA ALA A 20 -7.49 -3.25 -10.30
C ALA A 20 -6.85 -2.37 -11.39
N ALA A 21 -6.36 -2.98 -12.48
CA ALA A 21 -5.77 -2.25 -13.62
C ALA A 21 -6.77 -1.32 -14.32
N LEU A 22 -8.06 -1.70 -14.34
CA LEU A 22 -9.15 -0.89 -14.89
C LEU A 22 -9.75 0.09 -13.88
N ASP A 23 -9.23 0.14 -12.66
CA ASP A 23 -9.77 0.94 -11.54
C ASP A 23 -11.28 0.77 -11.31
N ILE A 24 -11.80 -0.45 -11.52
CA ILE A 24 -13.21 -0.74 -11.27
C ILE A 24 -13.37 -1.17 -9.81
N SER A 25 -13.65 -0.22 -8.93
CA SER A 25 -13.74 -0.46 -7.49
C SER A 25 -14.92 -1.35 -7.07
N SER A 26 -16.03 -1.36 -7.84
CA SER A 26 -17.22 -2.19 -7.57
C SER A 26 -17.11 -3.57 -8.22
N GLN A 27 -17.15 -4.66 -7.44
CA GLN A 27 -17.20 -6.02 -7.99
C GLN A 27 -18.45 -6.27 -8.85
N ARG A 28 -19.58 -5.62 -8.55
CA ARG A 28 -20.80 -5.74 -9.39
C ARG A 28 -20.53 -5.12 -10.75
N SER A 29 -19.98 -3.91 -10.79
CA SER A 29 -19.67 -3.22 -12.04
C SER A 29 -18.63 -3.97 -12.86
N PHE A 30 -17.60 -4.49 -12.21
CA PHE A 30 -16.60 -5.32 -12.86
C PHE A 30 -17.22 -6.61 -13.44
N TRP A 31 -18.11 -7.27 -12.69
CA TRP A 31 -18.79 -8.46 -13.18
C TRP A 31 -19.61 -8.17 -14.44
N THR A 32 -20.37 -7.06 -14.45
CA THR A 32 -21.11 -6.62 -15.65
C THR A 32 -20.14 -6.35 -16.80
N TYR A 33 -19.02 -5.69 -16.55
CA TYR A 33 -18.00 -5.41 -17.56
C TYR A 33 -17.48 -6.69 -18.23
N ILE A 34 -17.02 -7.69 -17.45
CA ILE A 34 -16.47 -8.94 -18.02
C ILE A 34 -17.50 -9.79 -18.73
N GLN A 35 -18.78 -9.68 -18.39
CA GLN A 35 -19.88 -10.34 -19.13
C GLN A 35 -20.16 -9.65 -20.48
N THR A 36 -20.08 -8.32 -20.52
CA THR A 36 -20.37 -7.55 -21.72
C THR A 36 -19.23 -7.61 -22.75
N PHE A 37 -17.98 -7.52 -22.29
CA PHE A 37 -16.85 -7.27 -23.18
C PHE A 37 -15.94 -8.48 -23.44
N GLY A 38 -16.23 -9.67 -22.95
CA GLY A 38 -15.25 -10.71 -23.20
C GLY A 38 -15.62 -12.14 -22.85
N ASN A 39 -16.84 -12.42 -22.40
CA ASN A 39 -17.19 -13.78 -21.92
C ASN A 39 -16.14 -14.35 -20.93
N LEU A 40 -15.41 -13.46 -20.26
CA LEU A 40 -14.32 -13.81 -19.32
C LEU A 40 -14.86 -14.48 -18.05
N SER A 41 -16.17 -14.37 -17.82
CA SER A 41 -16.89 -15.00 -16.71
C SER A 41 -17.21 -16.48 -16.93
N HIS A 42 -16.88 -17.06 -18.09
CA HIS A 42 -17.28 -18.41 -18.50
C HIS A 42 -17.15 -19.46 -17.37
N GLY A 43 -18.23 -20.12 -17.02
CA GLY A 43 -18.27 -21.13 -15.95
C GLY A 43 -18.17 -20.60 -14.51
N LEU A 44 -18.07 -19.29 -14.29
CA LEU A 44 -18.06 -18.67 -12.96
C LEU A 44 -19.36 -17.92 -12.70
N SER A 45 -19.87 -17.97 -11.49
CA SER A 45 -20.87 -17.03 -10.99
C SER A 45 -20.21 -15.87 -10.24
N ARG A 46 -20.89 -14.72 -10.15
CA ARG A 46 -20.39 -13.58 -9.35
C ARG A 46 -20.18 -13.96 -7.89
N GLN A 47 -21.02 -14.81 -7.33
CA GLN A 47 -20.85 -15.30 -5.96
C GLN A 47 -19.59 -16.13 -5.81
N HIS A 48 -19.34 -17.07 -6.71
CA HIS A 48 -18.12 -17.87 -6.74
C HIS A 48 -16.87 -16.99 -6.90
N PHE A 49 -16.90 -16.03 -7.82
CA PHE A 49 -15.82 -15.06 -7.98
C PHE A 49 -15.53 -14.34 -6.67
N ASN A 50 -16.57 -13.80 -6.00
CA ASN A 50 -16.40 -13.05 -4.76
C ASN A 50 -15.86 -13.90 -3.59
N SER A 51 -16.37 -15.12 -3.41
CA SER A 51 -15.90 -16.00 -2.33
C SER A 51 -14.46 -16.51 -2.56
N ARG A 52 -14.18 -16.95 -3.78
CA ARG A 52 -12.87 -17.50 -4.13
C ARG A 52 -11.76 -16.47 -4.18
N THR A 53 -12.04 -15.24 -4.62
CA THR A 53 -11.03 -14.18 -4.64
C THR A 53 -10.53 -13.80 -3.25
N SER A 54 -11.37 -13.89 -2.21
CA SER A 54 -10.92 -13.63 -0.83
C SER A 54 -9.86 -14.62 -0.34
N GLU A 55 -9.80 -15.83 -0.91
CA GLU A 55 -8.82 -16.87 -0.61
C GLU A 55 -7.46 -16.59 -1.29
N LEU A 56 -7.38 -15.65 -2.24
CA LEU A 56 -6.17 -15.36 -3.00
C LEU A 56 -5.18 -14.44 -2.29
N LEU A 57 -5.56 -13.84 -1.16
CA LEU A 57 -4.68 -12.89 -0.45
C LEU A 57 -3.27 -13.46 -0.18
N PRO A 58 -3.07 -14.69 0.31
CA PRO A 58 -1.73 -15.23 0.52
C PRO A 58 -0.94 -15.39 -0.78
N VAL A 59 -1.62 -15.76 -1.88
CA VAL A 59 -0.98 -15.94 -3.19
C VAL A 59 -0.52 -14.59 -3.75
N VAL A 60 -1.40 -13.58 -3.75
CA VAL A 60 -1.07 -12.22 -4.22
C VAL A 60 0.08 -11.63 -3.40
N ASN A 61 0.04 -11.80 -2.08
CA ASN A 61 1.11 -11.35 -1.18
C ASN A 61 2.44 -12.05 -1.49
N ALA A 62 2.44 -13.37 -1.71
CA ALA A 62 3.64 -14.12 -2.08
C ALA A 62 4.23 -13.64 -3.41
N ILE A 63 3.39 -13.38 -4.43
CA ILE A 63 3.83 -12.85 -5.73
C ILE A 63 4.46 -11.47 -5.55
N ARG A 64 3.76 -10.53 -4.87
CA ARG A 64 4.29 -9.19 -4.65
C ARG A 64 5.63 -9.22 -3.91
N ARG A 65 5.71 -9.99 -2.82
CA ARG A 65 6.96 -10.13 -2.04
C ARG A 65 8.09 -10.77 -2.84
N GLY A 66 7.79 -11.73 -3.72
CA GLY A 66 8.78 -12.30 -4.63
C GLY A 66 9.37 -11.25 -5.56
N ILE A 67 8.51 -10.51 -6.26
CA ILE A 67 8.90 -9.44 -7.17
C ILE A 67 9.71 -8.35 -6.45
N THR A 68 9.23 -7.88 -5.29
CA THR A 68 9.91 -6.80 -4.56
C THR A 68 11.22 -7.23 -3.95
N ARG A 69 11.36 -8.48 -3.51
CA ARG A 69 12.63 -9.02 -3.01
C ARG A 69 13.71 -9.04 -4.10
N ASP A 70 13.35 -9.48 -5.29
CA ASP A 70 14.28 -9.50 -6.41
C ASP A 70 14.68 -8.07 -6.83
N TYR A 71 13.75 -7.12 -6.73
CA TYR A 71 14.02 -5.71 -7.01
C TYR A 71 14.86 -5.01 -5.93
N ALA A 72 14.72 -5.37 -4.67
CA ALA A 72 15.44 -4.75 -3.55
C ALA A 72 16.98 -4.78 -3.71
N HIS A 73 17.51 -5.74 -4.48
CA HIS A 73 18.94 -5.79 -4.82
C HIS A 73 19.41 -4.63 -5.71
N TYR A 74 18.50 -3.91 -6.36
CA TYR A 74 18.83 -2.79 -7.24
C TYR A 74 18.61 -1.43 -6.59
N SER A 75 17.89 -1.37 -5.48
CA SER A 75 17.63 -0.13 -4.75
C SER A 75 18.63 0.10 -3.62
N SER A 76 19.08 1.33 -3.44
CA SER A 76 19.95 1.73 -2.32
C SER A 76 19.27 2.70 -1.34
N ILE A 77 18.10 3.23 -1.70
CA ILE A 77 17.37 4.21 -0.90
C ILE A 77 15.90 3.81 -0.81
N GLY A 78 15.43 3.63 0.41
CA GLY A 78 14.02 3.51 0.75
C GLY A 78 13.44 4.85 1.22
N ILE A 79 12.15 5.05 1.03
CA ILE A 79 11.41 6.21 1.54
C ILE A 79 10.21 5.70 2.32
N ILE A 80 10.06 6.13 3.57
CA ILE A 80 8.89 5.81 4.39
C ILE A 80 7.98 7.04 4.50
N ASP A 81 6.70 6.82 4.23
CA ASP A 81 5.65 7.78 4.50
C ASP A 81 4.30 7.07 4.65
N SER A 82 3.24 7.80 5.02
CA SER A 82 1.92 7.25 5.22
C SER A 82 0.84 8.08 4.54
N PHE A 83 -0.26 7.44 4.17
CA PHE A 83 -1.46 8.12 3.68
C PHE A 83 -2.73 7.54 4.31
N PRO A 84 -3.81 8.34 4.46
CA PRO A 84 -5.06 7.91 5.03
C PRO A 84 -5.86 7.03 4.06
N ILE A 85 -6.56 6.02 4.61
CA ILE A 85 -7.59 5.25 3.93
C ILE A 85 -8.92 5.46 4.67
N PRO A 86 -9.69 6.50 4.32
CA PRO A 86 -10.93 6.83 4.99
C PRO A 86 -12.03 5.81 4.67
N LEU A 87 -12.69 5.30 5.67
CA LEU A 87 -13.93 4.52 5.53
C LEU A 87 -15.16 5.45 5.54
N CYS A 88 -15.13 6.46 6.39
CA CYS A 88 -16.14 7.51 6.41
C CYS A 88 -15.64 8.76 7.15
N VAL A 89 -16.39 9.85 7.01
CA VAL A 89 -16.15 11.08 7.80
C VAL A 89 -16.48 10.84 9.28
N LYS A 90 -15.78 11.54 10.18
CA LYS A 90 -15.91 11.36 11.65
C LYS A 90 -17.36 11.40 12.16
N VAL A 91 -18.18 12.29 11.62
CA VAL A 91 -19.60 12.43 12.01
C VAL A 91 -20.42 11.16 11.79
N ARG A 92 -19.96 10.24 10.94
CA ARG A 92 -20.65 8.97 10.64
C ARG A 92 -20.03 7.77 11.36
N ASN A 93 -18.92 7.93 12.11
CA ASN A 93 -18.20 6.81 12.71
C ASN A 93 -19.05 6.00 13.71
N PHE A 94 -19.89 6.67 14.53
CA PHE A 94 -20.76 6.01 15.50
C PHE A 94 -21.85 5.13 14.85
N ARG A 95 -22.12 5.32 13.55
CA ARG A 95 -23.00 4.45 12.74
C ARG A 95 -22.22 3.41 11.92
N ALA A 96 -20.89 3.51 11.89
CA ALA A 96 -20.05 2.61 11.13
C ALA A 96 -19.98 1.25 11.84
N LYS A 97 -20.69 0.25 11.30
CA LYS A 97 -20.62 -1.13 11.79
C LYS A 97 -19.46 -1.90 11.20
N ILE A 98 -18.89 -1.40 10.09
CA ILE A 98 -17.79 -2.05 9.38
C ILE A 98 -16.49 -1.68 10.08
N PHE A 99 -15.67 -2.70 10.37
CA PHE A 99 -14.37 -2.58 11.05
C PHE A 99 -14.44 -1.99 12.46
N GLY A 100 -15.59 -2.10 13.17
CA GLY A 100 -15.71 -1.74 14.57
C GLY A 100 -14.66 -2.45 15.43
N GLY A 101 -13.93 -1.70 16.25
CA GLY A 101 -12.82 -2.22 17.07
C GLY A 101 -11.49 -2.46 16.33
N ILE A 102 -11.46 -2.30 14.99
CA ILE A 102 -10.25 -2.47 14.17
C ILE A 102 -9.82 -1.15 13.54
N ALA A 103 -10.75 -0.36 13.03
CA ALA A 103 -10.50 0.99 12.51
C ALA A 103 -10.68 2.03 13.61
N ASP A 104 -10.08 3.22 13.45
CA ASP A 104 -10.16 4.30 14.42
C ASP A 104 -10.17 5.68 13.75
N ILE A 105 -10.28 6.72 14.58
CA ILE A 105 -10.32 8.11 14.12
C ILE A 105 -8.90 8.64 13.98
N GLY A 106 -8.58 9.11 12.77
CA GLY A 106 -7.37 9.83 12.46
C GLY A 106 -7.64 11.23 11.92
N TYR A 107 -6.56 11.92 11.55
CA TYR A 107 -6.62 13.24 10.95
C TYR A 107 -5.93 13.26 9.60
N ASN A 108 -6.64 13.71 8.57
CA ASN A 108 -6.07 13.93 7.25
C ASN A 108 -5.55 15.36 7.16
N ALA A 109 -4.23 15.52 7.18
CA ALA A 109 -3.59 16.84 7.18
C ALA A 109 -3.83 17.61 5.88
N THR A 110 -3.87 16.92 4.73
CA THR A 110 -4.10 17.52 3.41
C THR A 110 -5.53 18.05 3.27
N LYS A 111 -6.52 17.26 3.68
CA LYS A 111 -7.95 17.64 3.64
C LYS A 111 -8.36 18.44 4.88
N LYS A 112 -7.47 18.61 5.87
CA LYS A 112 -7.70 19.29 7.16
C LYS A 112 -8.97 18.82 7.88
N MET A 113 -9.22 17.51 7.87
CA MET A 113 -10.43 16.94 8.46
C MET A 113 -10.18 15.60 9.16
N PRO A 114 -10.88 15.32 10.28
CA PRO A 114 -10.86 14.02 10.90
C PRO A 114 -11.66 13.01 10.07
N PHE A 115 -11.20 11.75 10.05
CA PHE A 115 -11.87 10.64 9.39
C PHE A 115 -11.84 9.40 10.29
N TYR A 116 -12.74 8.47 10.04
CA TYR A 116 -12.71 7.12 10.61
C TYR A 116 -12.19 6.16 9.56
N GLY A 117 -11.17 5.36 9.89
CA GLY A 117 -10.60 4.42 8.94
C GLY A 117 -9.23 3.90 9.34
N PHE A 118 -8.41 3.69 8.34
CA PHE A 118 -7.05 3.17 8.44
C PHE A 118 -6.03 4.19 7.93
N LYS A 119 -4.77 3.89 8.21
CA LYS A 119 -3.61 4.55 7.61
C LYS A 119 -2.71 3.47 7.00
N ALA A 120 -2.30 3.65 5.76
CA ALA A 120 -1.29 2.82 5.14
C ALA A 120 0.08 3.49 5.28
N HIS A 121 1.01 2.78 5.91
CA HIS A 121 2.42 3.16 6.01
C HIS A 121 3.16 2.37 4.95
N MET A 122 3.96 3.02 4.12
CA MET A 122 4.64 2.39 3.00
C MET A 122 6.14 2.64 3.03
N LEU A 123 6.89 1.62 2.68
CA LEU A 123 8.30 1.69 2.30
C LEU A 123 8.36 1.59 0.78
N VAL A 124 8.87 2.64 0.13
CA VAL A 124 8.94 2.77 -1.33
C VAL A 124 10.39 3.00 -1.72
N SER A 125 10.89 2.37 -2.79
CA SER A 125 12.22 2.66 -3.32
C SER A 125 12.28 4.07 -3.90
N ALA A 126 13.48 4.64 -4.03
CA ALA A 126 13.67 5.95 -4.67
C ALA A 126 13.11 5.97 -6.11
N ASP A 127 13.13 4.84 -6.80
CA ASP A 127 12.57 4.69 -8.16
C ASP A 127 11.05 4.57 -8.18
N GLY A 128 10.45 4.26 -7.04
CA GLY A 128 8.99 4.29 -6.87
C GLY A 128 8.29 2.95 -6.63
N VAL A 129 9.02 1.84 -6.58
CA VAL A 129 8.45 0.50 -6.29
C VAL A 129 8.05 0.43 -4.82
N VAL A 130 6.84 0.00 -4.52
CA VAL A 130 6.38 -0.26 -3.15
C VAL A 130 6.99 -1.57 -2.67
N LEU A 131 7.99 -1.46 -1.80
CA LEU A 131 8.76 -2.61 -1.27
C LEU A 131 7.98 -3.33 -0.18
N ASN A 132 7.43 -2.56 0.76
CA ASN A 132 6.64 -3.07 1.87
C ASN A 132 5.57 -2.07 2.30
N TYR A 133 4.54 -2.55 3.00
CA TYR A 133 3.52 -1.70 3.60
C TYR A 133 2.91 -2.34 4.83
N GLU A 134 2.38 -1.51 5.71
CA GLU A 134 1.58 -1.89 6.86
C GLU A 134 0.31 -1.04 6.94
N VAL A 135 -0.78 -1.64 7.40
CA VAL A 135 -2.05 -0.94 7.62
C VAL A 135 -2.37 -0.93 9.11
N THR A 136 -2.53 0.26 9.66
CA THR A 136 -2.88 0.45 11.06
C THR A 136 -4.22 1.18 11.21
N PRO A 137 -4.88 1.11 12.38
CA PRO A 137 -5.94 2.07 12.72
C PRO A 137 -5.45 3.50 12.52
N ALA A 138 -6.31 4.38 12.03
CA ALA A 138 -5.91 5.75 11.67
C ALA A 138 -5.36 6.60 12.83
N SER A 139 -5.60 6.20 14.09
CA SER A 139 -5.06 6.83 15.29
C SER A 139 -3.59 6.52 15.56
N VAL A 140 -3.05 5.44 14.98
CA VAL A 140 -1.67 5.01 15.21
C VAL A 140 -0.71 6.03 14.60
N SER A 141 0.32 6.43 15.38
CA SER A 141 1.32 7.38 14.91
C SER A 141 2.30 6.73 13.93
N ASP A 142 2.84 7.52 13.00
CA ASP A 142 3.77 7.05 11.99
C ASP A 142 5.05 6.48 12.63
N VAL A 143 5.52 7.08 13.73
CA VAL A 143 6.67 6.58 14.49
C VAL A 143 6.43 5.20 15.11
N THR A 144 5.18 4.89 15.47
CA THR A 144 4.81 3.60 16.06
C THR A 144 4.79 2.47 15.01
N ALA A 145 4.39 2.76 13.78
CA ALA A 145 4.33 1.80 12.69
C ALA A 145 5.69 1.57 11.99
N ALA A 146 6.59 2.57 12.03
CA ALA A 146 7.85 2.53 11.30
C ALA A 146 8.80 1.35 11.65
N PRO A 147 8.93 0.87 12.90
CA PRO A 147 9.78 -0.27 13.22
C PRO A 147 9.45 -1.53 12.44
N GLU A 148 8.16 -1.82 12.22
CA GLU A 148 7.70 -3.00 11.47
C GLU A 148 8.09 -2.92 9.98
N LEU A 149 8.03 -1.72 9.41
CA LEU A 149 8.51 -1.48 8.03
C LEU A 149 10.04 -1.61 7.93
N LEU A 150 10.77 -1.11 8.91
CA LEU A 150 12.24 -1.18 8.95
C LEU A 150 12.74 -2.61 9.16
N ALA A 151 12.06 -3.42 9.95
CA ALA A 151 12.45 -4.82 10.20
C ALA A 151 12.47 -5.68 8.93
N GLN A 152 11.77 -5.27 7.88
CA GLN A 152 11.72 -5.95 6.59
C GLN A 152 12.41 -5.15 5.47
N CYS A 153 13.18 -4.11 5.84
CA CYS A 153 13.87 -3.23 4.92
C CYS A 153 15.27 -3.78 4.58
N SER A 154 15.60 -3.84 3.32
CA SER A 154 16.93 -4.23 2.82
C SER A 154 17.76 -3.03 2.35
N GLU A 155 17.14 -1.86 2.25
CA GLU A 155 17.78 -0.63 1.78
C GLU A 155 18.72 -0.07 2.86
N PRO A 156 20.00 0.21 2.53
CA PRO A 156 20.96 0.72 3.50
C PRO A 156 20.68 2.15 3.96
N VAL A 157 19.87 2.89 3.19
CA VAL A 157 19.46 4.26 3.53
C VAL A 157 17.95 4.35 3.47
N VAL A 158 17.33 4.89 4.52
CA VAL A 158 15.88 5.14 4.55
C VAL A 158 15.61 6.60 4.89
N LEU A 159 14.84 7.25 4.03
CA LEU A 159 14.39 8.63 4.18
C LEU A 159 12.95 8.65 4.69
N ALA A 160 12.65 9.54 5.65
CA ALA A 160 11.30 9.72 6.14
C ALA A 160 10.96 11.20 6.37
N ASP A 161 9.70 11.51 6.63
CA ASP A 161 9.29 12.89 6.91
C ASP A 161 9.66 13.32 8.34
N VAL A 162 9.54 14.61 8.62
CA VAL A 162 9.78 15.22 9.92
C VAL A 162 8.92 14.60 11.05
N GLY A 163 7.79 14.00 10.71
CA GLY A 163 6.93 13.26 11.63
C GLY A 163 7.59 12.04 12.26
N TYR A 164 8.62 11.49 11.60
CA TYR A 164 9.38 10.31 12.06
C TYR A 164 10.63 10.68 12.88
N VAL A 165 10.83 11.96 13.19
CA VAL A 165 11.98 12.41 13.99
C VAL A 165 11.92 11.81 15.40
N GLY A 166 12.96 11.03 15.77
CA GLY A 166 13.05 10.49 17.12
C GLY A 166 14.27 9.59 17.32
N LYS A 167 14.98 9.78 18.43
CA LYS A 167 16.14 8.95 18.80
C LYS A 167 15.81 7.45 18.92
N PRO A 168 14.64 7.03 19.44
CA PRO A 168 14.30 5.61 19.52
C PRO A 168 14.28 4.94 18.13
N LEU A 169 13.64 5.54 17.14
CA LEU A 169 13.54 4.99 15.79
C LEU A 169 14.91 4.95 15.10
N GLN A 170 15.72 6.00 15.25
CA GLN A 170 17.11 6.01 14.75
C GLN A 170 17.95 4.88 15.34
N ARG A 171 17.77 4.55 16.63
CA ARG A 171 18.48 3.43 17.27
C ARG A 171 18.02 2.08 16.74
N VAL A 172 16.72 1.90 16.49
CA VAL A 172 16.18 0.67 15.87
C VAL A 172 16.80 0.50 14.49
N ALA A 173 16.70 1.50 13.62
CA ALA A 173 17.27 1.46 12.28
C ALA A 173 18.80 1.16 12.30
N ALA A 174 19.55 1.81 13.20
CA ALA A 174 21.00 1.61 13.30
C ALA A 174 21.40 0.18 13.73
N ARG A 175 20.57 -0.52 14.53
CA ARG A 175 20.79 -1.93 14.89
C ARG A 175 20.73 -2.85 13.66
N ASP A 176 19.88 -2.50 12.70
CA ASP A 176 19.67 -3.25 11.46
C ASP A 176 20.60 -2.74 10.33
N GLY A 177 21.58 -1.87 10.66
CA GLY A 177 22.53 -1.32 9.70
C GLY A 177 21.95 -0.25 8.76
N ILE A 178 20.77 0.27 9.07
CA ILE A 178 20.05 1.24 8.23
C ILE A 178 20.43 2.66 8.64
N CYS A 179 20.90 3.47 7.69
CA CYS A 179 21.07 4.91 7.83
C CYS A 179 19.69 5.59 7.71
N PHE A 180 19.04 5.87 8.84
CA PHE A 180 17.71 6.48 8.87
C PHE A 180 17.81 8.00 8.93
N TRP A 181 17.38 8.69 7.88
CA TRP A 181 17.43 10.12 7.77
C TRP A 181 16.04 10.75 7.76
N THR A 182 15.87 11.80 8.58
CA THR A 182 14.67 12.65 8.59
C THR A 182 15.09 14.11 8.60
N PRO A 183 14.37 15.01 7.94
CA PRO A 183 14.68 16.44 8.03
C PRO A 183 14.40 16.95 9.45
N TYR A 184 15.23 17.87 9.92
CA TYR A 184 14.98 18.59 11.16
C TYR A 184 13.97 19.71 10.94
N ARG A 185 13.15 20.00 11.94
CA ARG A 185 12.29 21.20 11.96
C ARG A 185 13.17 22.44 11.96
N SER A 186 12.68 23.55 11.39
CA SER A 186 13.45 24.79 11.27
C SER A 186 13.95 25.37 12.59
N ASN A 187 13.23 25.12 13.69
CA ASN A 187 13.57 25.52 15.05
C ASN A 187 14.56 24.57 15.77
N MET A 188 14.95 23.46 15.18
CA MET A 188 15.90 22.53 15.77
C MET A 188 17.34 23.02 15.54
N LYS A 189 18.20 22.85 16.56
CA LYS A 189 19.62 23.17 16.45
C LYS A 189 20.29 22.35 15.34
N GLY A 190 21.05 23.00 14.48
CA GLY A 190 21.75 22.34 13.37
C GLY A 190 20.89 22.03 12.15
N ALA A 191 19.64 22.50 12.09
CA ALA A 191 18.72 22.20 10.97
C ALA A 191 19.26 22.60 9.59
N LYS A 192 20.00 23.73 9.48
CA LYS A 192 20.58 24.19 8.21
C LYS A 192 21.65 23.25 7.68
N GLN A 193 22.50 22.69 8.55
CA GLN A 193 23.56 21.77 8.19
C GLN A 193 23.03 20.35 7.92
N HIS A 194 22.04 19.92 8.72
CA HIS A 194 21.47 18.58 8.63
C HIS A 194 20.54 18.41 7.41
N ASN A 195 19.82 19.45 7.05
CA ASN A 195 18.78 19.41 6.02
C ASN A 195 19.36 19.47 4.62
N ASP A 196 19.74 18.32 4.07
CA ASP A 196 20.20 18.19 2.70
C ASP A 196 19.06 18.40 1.69
N ARG A 197 19.32 19.20 0.63
CA ARG A 197 18.33 19.51 -0.41
C ARG A 197 18.04 18.32 -1.32
N LYS A 198 19.07 17.49 -1.62
CA LYS A 198 18.93 16.32 -2.49
C LYS A 198 18.11 15.24 -1.78
N LEU A 199 18.42 14.94 -0.51
CA LEU A 199 17.64 13.98 0.28
C LEU A 199 16.19 14.40 0.44
N LYS A 200 15.92 15.69 0.66
CA LYS A 200 14.55 16.22 0.67
C LYS A 200 13.83 16.07 -0.67
N ALA A 201 14.53 16.28 -1.78
CA ALA A 201 13.94 16.12 -3.11
C ALA A 201 13.58 14.65 -3.37
N ILE A 202 14.49 13.71 -3.06
CA ILE A 202 14.23 12.27 -3.18
C ILE A 202 13.03 11.86 -2.30
N ARG A 203 13.01 12.28 -1.03
CA ARG A 203 11.87 11.98 -0.14
C ARG A 203 10.52 12.44 -0.72
N ARG A 204 10.47 13.62 -1.31
CA ARG A 204 9.22 14.17 -1.89
C ARG A 204 8.67 13.36 -3.05
N THR A 205 9.48 12.52 -3.70
CA THR A 205 8.99 11.68 -4.81
C THR A 205 7.88 10.72 -4.36
N ILE A 206 7.85 10.32 -3.08
CA ILE A 206 6.80 9.44 -2.54
C ILE A 206 5.40 10.08 -2.66
N GLU A 207 5.30 11.40 -2.58
CA GLU A 207 4.02 12.13 -2.72
C GLU A 207 3.42 11.89 -4.12
N SER A 208 4.25 11.87 -5.16
CA SER A 208 3.83 11.54 -6.53
C SER A 208 3.39 10.07 -6.64
N ARG A 209 4.05 9.15 -5.93
CA ARG A 209 3.68 7.73 -5.91
C ARG A 209 2.35 7.51 -5.22
N PHE A 210 2.12 8.19 -4.10
CA PHE A 210 0.84 8.16 -3.41
C PHE A 210 -0.28 8.76 -4.28
N ALA A 211 -0.01 9.83 -5.01
CA ALA A 211 -0.96 10.39 -5.96
C ALA A 211 -1.37 9.37 -7.04
N VAL A 212 -0.43 8.63 -7.60
CA VAL A 212 -0.73 7.54 -8.56
C VAL A 212 -1.57 6.44 -7.92
N LEU A 213 -1.18 5.94 -6.74
CA LEU A 213 -1.91 4.90 -6.02
C LEU A 213 -3.35 5.33 -5.68
N THR A 214 -3.56 6.60 -5.31
CA THR A 214 -4.88 7.11 -4.94
C THR A 214 -5.74 7.45 -6.16
N GLN A 215 -5.15 7.97 -7.24
CA GLN A 215 -5.89 8.45 -8.41
C GLN A 215 -6.12 7.35 -9.46
N GLN A 216 -5.16 6.44 -9.65
CA GLN A 216 -5.25 5.40 -10.69
C GLN A 216 -5.68 4.04 -10.15
N TYR A 217 -5.47 3.78 -8.85
CA TYR A 217 -5.79 2.49 -8.23
C TYR A 217 -6.79 2.62 -7.07
N SER A 218 -7.35 3.78 -6.85
CA SER A 218 -8.40 4.07 -5.87
C SER A 218 -8.15 3.50 -4.47
N VAL A 219 -6.88 3.43 -4.02
CA VAL A 219 -6.53 2.81 -2.73
C VAL A 219 -7.18 3.49 -1.53
N GLU A 220 -7.47 4.81 -1.60
CA GLU A 220 -8.23 5.54 -0.59
C GLU A 220 -9.74 5.18 -0.59
N ASN A 221 -10.28 4.67 -1.70
CA ASN A 221 -11.69 4.31 -1.86
C ASN A 221 -11.91 2.80 -1.75
N ASN A 222 -11.27 2.17 -0.78
CA ASN A 222 -11.37 0.73 -0.61
C ASN A 222 -12.78 0.32 -0.12
N LEU A 223 -13.54 -0.33 -1.01
CA LEU A 223 -14.92 -0.78 -0.74
C LEU A 223 -15.01 -2.15 -0.07
N GLY A 224 -13.90 -2.69 0.45
CA GLY A 224 -13.88 -3.94 1.22
C GLY A 224 -14.75 -3.83 2.46
N ARG A 225 -15.62 -4.83 2.71
CA ARG A 225 -16.49 -4.90 3.88
C ARG A 225 -16.03 -5.92 4.93
N SER A 226 -15.02 -6.71 4.62
CA SER A 226 -14.30 -7.61 5.51
C SER A 226 -12.83 -7.26 5.50
N LEU A 227 -12.11 -7.62 6.57
CA LEU A 227 -10.67 -7.35 6.66
C LEU A 227 -9.90 -8.03 5.51
N ALA A 228 -10.19 -9.30 5.22
CA ALA A 228 -9.59 -10.01 4.11
C ALA A 228 -9.88 -9.36 2.75
N GLY A 229 -11.12 -8.92 2.50
CA GLY A 229 -11.47 -8.23 1.27
C GLY A 229 -10.83 -6.84 1.16
N PHE A 230 -10.68 -6.13 2.27
CA PHE A 230 -9.96 -4.85 2.33
C PHE A 230 -8.48 -5.04 2.02
N GLN A 231 -7.83 -6.00 2.70
CA GLN A 231 -6.41 -6.30 2.50
C GLN A 231 -6.14 -6.80 1.08
N LEU A 232 -6.98 -7.70 0.55
CA LEU A 232 -6.84 -8.18 -0.83
C LEU A 232 -6.86 -7.04 -1.84
N ARG A 233 -7.82 -6.12 -1.73
CA ARG A 233 -7.91 -4.97 -2.66
C ARG A 233 -6.67 -4.08 -2.62
N LEU A 234 -6.18 -3.80 -1.43
CA LEU A 234 -4.96 -3.00 -1.26
C LEU A 234 -3.75 -3.74 -1.84
N GLU A 235 -3.59 -5.03 -1.51
CA GLU A 235 -2.49 -5.86 -1.99
C GLU A 235 -2.48 -5.99 -3.52
N VAL A 236 -3.65 -6.20 -4.13
CA VAL A 236 -3.80 -6.27 -5.60
C VAL A 236 -3.47 -4.93 -6.25
N ALA A 237 -3.96 -3.82 -5.71
CA ALA A 237 -3.66 -2.48 -6.22
C ALA A 237 -2.15 -2.19 -6.19
N ILE A 238 -1.47 -2.51 -5.08
CA ILE A 238 -0.02 -2.37 -4.95
C ILE A 238 0.72 -3.30 -5.91
N LEU A 239 0.27 -4.54 -6.06
CA LEU A 239 0.89 -5.47 -7.01
C LEU A 239 0.78 -4.94 -8.44
N VAL A 240 -0.41 -4.52 -8.89
CA VAL A 240 -0.60 -3.98 -10.25
C VAL A 240 0.22 -2.71 -10.46
N TYR A 241 0.27 -1.82 -9.47
CA TYR A 241 1.14 -0.65 -9.51
C TYR A 241 2.62 -1.04 -9.67
N ASN A 242 3.10 -1.99 -8.88
CA ASN A 242 4.49 -2.46 -8.97
C ASN A 242 4.80 -3.11 -10.32
N LEU A 243 3.86 -3.88 -10.88
CA LEU A 243 4.04 -4.50 -12.20
C LEU A 243 4.33 -3.49 -13.31
N GLY A 244 3.89 -2.24 -13.16
CA GLY A 244 4.20 -1.15 -14.09
C GLY A 244 5.68 -0.72 -14.13
N PHE A 245 6.50 -1.16 -13.16
CA PHE A 245 7.94 -0.88 -13.12
C PHE A 245 8.80 -2.01 -13.74
N PHE A 246 8.17 -3.12 -14.10
CA PHE A 246 8.88 -4.27 -14.64
C PHE A 246 8.51 -4.48 -16.10
N ASP A 247 9.49 -4.44 -16.99
CA ASP A 247 9.31 -4.83 -18.37
C ASP A 247 9.26 -6.36 -18.46
N PHE A 248 8.04 -6.92 -18.33
CA PHE A 248 7.83 -8.37 -18.52
C PHE A 248 7.84 -8.79 -20.00
N ILE A 249 8.03 -7.84 -20.91
CA ILE A 249 8.04 -8.06 -22.35
C ILE A 249 9.40 -7.63 -22.88
N THR A 250 10.41 -8.40 -22.61
CA THR A 250 11.65 -8.33 -23.40
C THR A 250 12.07 -9.73 -23.81
N ASN A 251 11.88 -9.97 -25.11
CA ASN A 251 12.34 -11.04 -25.99
C ASN A 251 11.48 -12.29 -26.04
#